data_d05426b0bb93f555a6807bfb7ef93cfe
#
_entry.id   d05426b0bb93f555a6807bfb7ef93cfe
#
_cell.length_a   1.000
_cell.length_b   1.000
_cell.length_c   1.000
_cell.angle_alpha   90.00
_cell.angle_beta   90.00
_cell.angle_gamma   90.00
#
_symmetry.space_group_name_H-M   'P 1'
#
loop_
_entity.id
_entity.type
_entity.pdbx_description
1 polymer ?
#
loop_
_entity_poly.entity_id
_entity_poly.type
_entity_poly.pdbx_seq_one_letter_code
_entity_poly.pdbx_strand_id
1 'polypeptide(L)'
;MDKNEVLKKICDCGVVAVVRADSSEQAMKIADSCVEAGISAIEITFTVNGALDVIKKLAESNKDNKILIGAGTILDPETARAAILAGAQFIVSPCLNKEVVKVCNRYQIACMPGAMTVKEAVECMEAGADIVKVFPGELFGPAIIKAFKGPLPQIKLMPTGGVNLENAAEWIKAGSVAVGVGGNLTAGAKKGDYESIVTIGKQFIEKVKQARA
;
A
#
# COMPACT_ATOMS: atom_id res chain seq x y z
N MET A 1 8.00 -16.04 0.46
CA MET A 1 7.17 -15.55 -0.69
C MET A 1 8.06 -14.75 -1.58
N ASP A 2 8.07 -15.01 -2.88
CA ASP A 2 8.86 -14.23 -3.83
C ASP A 2 8.18 -12.90 -4.21
N LYS A 3 8.92 -12.03 -4.92
CA LYS A 3 8.43 -10.69 -5.31
C LYS A 3 7.15 -10.76 -6.17
N ASN A 4 7.05 -11.74 -7.09
CA ASN A 4 5.91 -11.85 -7.99
C ASN A 4 4.66 -12.33 -7.24
N GLU A 5 4.82 -13.25 -6.29
CA GLU A 5 3.74 -13.68 -5.39
C GLU A 5 3.21 -12.52 -4.54
N VAL A 6 4.12 -11.66 -4.01
CA VAL A 6 3.74 -10.45 -3.27
C VAL A 6 2.93 -9.52 -4.15
N LEU A 7 3.42 -9.20 -5.35
CA LEU A 7 2.73 -8.32 -6.29
C LEU A 7 1.37 -8.89 -6.71
N LYS A 8 1.31 -10.20 -7.00
CA LYS A 8 0.07 -10.88 -7.33
C LYS A 8 -0.95 -10.75 -6.20
N LYS A 9 -0.54 -11.03 -4.96
CA LYS A 9 -1.42 -10.95 -3.78
C LYS A 9 -1.96 -9.54 -3.54
N ILE A 10 -1.13 -8.50 -3.75
CA ILE A 10 -1.56 -7.09 -3.68
C ILE A 10 -2.59 -6.79 -4.77
N CYS A 11 -2.29 -7.18 -6.02
CA CYS A 11 -3.19 -6.94 -7.15
C CYS A 11 -4.51 -7.71 -7.00
N ASP A 12 -4.48 -8.97 -6.56
CA ASP A 12 -5.69 -9.79 -6.37
C ASP A 12 -6.60 -9.20 -5.28
N CYS A 13 -6.04 -8.80 -4.15
CA CYS A 13 -6.78 -8.14 -3.07
C CYS A 13 -7.34 -6.78 -3.52
N GLY A 14 -6.52 -5.98 -4.20
CA GLY A 14 -6.85 -4.65 -4.68
C GLY A 14 -7.00 -3.58 -3.60
N VAL A 15 -6.69 -3.90 -2.34
CA VAL A 15 -6.68 -2.96 -1.20
C VAL A 15 -5.39 -3.12 -0.41
N VAL A 16 -4.71 -2.01 -0.15
CA VAL A 16 -3.57 -1.91 0.77
C VAL A 16 -3.98 -1.01 1.93
N ALA A 17 -3.97 -1.52 3.15
CA ALA A 17 -4.26 -0.73 4.35
C ALA A 17 -3.02 0.10 4.72
N VAL A 18 -3.14 1.42 4.73
CA VAL A 18 -2.08 2.34 5.15
C VAL A 18 -2.24 2.61 6.65
N VAL A 19 -1.36 1.99 7.45
CA VAL A 19 -1.46 1.99 8.90
C VAL A 19 -0.60 3.09 9.52
N ARG A 20 -1.26 3.97 10.26
CA ARG A 20 -0.66 4.94 11.16
C ARG A 20 -1.16 4.63 12.56
N ALA A 21 -0.26 4.20 13.43
CA ALA A 21 -0.59 3.78 14.78
C ALA A 21 0.29 4.54 15.79
N ASP A 22 -0.25 4.73 16.99
CA ASP A 22 0.45 5.41 18.08
C ASP A 22 1.34 4.44 18.88
N SER A 23 1.15 3.13 18.68
CA SER A 23 1.95 2.08 19.32
C SER A 23 2.01 0.80 18.46
N SER A 24 3.00 -0.05 18.77
CA SER A 24 3.12 -1.39 18.15
C SER A 24 1.86 -2.25 18.41
N GLU A 25 1.32 -2.17 19.62
CA GLU A 25 0.14 -2.93 20.01
C GLU A 25 -1.11 -2.52 19.21
N GLN A 26 -1.29 -1.21 19.01
CA GLN A 26 -2.36 -0.68 18.17
C GLN A 26 -2.19 -1.13 16.71
N ALA A 27 -0.96 -1.08 16.18
CA ALA A 27 -0.68 -1.52 14.81
C ALA A 27 -1.00 -3.01 14.62
N MET A 28 -0.70 -3.86 15.60
CA MET A 28 -1.04 -5.28 15.56
C MET A 28 -2.55 -5.51 15.54
N LYS A 29 -3.31 -4.83 16.39
CA LYS A 29 -4.78 -4.92 16.39
C LYS A 29 -5.40 -4.45 15.06
N ILE A 30 -4.84 -3.39 14.46
CA ILE A 30 -5.26 -2.94 13.13
C ILE A 30 -4.96 -4.03 12.08
N ALA A 31 -3.77 -4.65 12.14
CA ALA A 31 -3.39 -5.72 11.22
C ALA A 31 -4.33 -6.92 11.33
N ASP A 32 -4.64 -7.36 12.56
CA ASP A 32 -5.58 -8.47 12.81
C ASP A 32 -6.97 -8.15 12.23
N SER A 33 -7.47 -6.93 12.45
CA SER A 33 -8.74 -6.47 11.88
C SER A 33 -8.72 -6.44 10.34
N CYS A 34 -7.60 -6.04 9.73
CA CYS A 34 -7.43 -6.09 8.28
C CYS A 34 -7.47 -7.53 7.74
N VAL A 35 -6.81 -8.47 8.43
CA VAL A 35 -6.85 -9.91 8.08
C VAL A 35 -8.28 -10.44 8.16
N GLU A 36 -9.00 -10.14 9.24
CA GLU A 36 -10.40 -10.55 9.41
C GLU A 36 -11.33 -9.95 8.34
N ALA A 37 -11.03 -8.74 7.90
CA ALA A 37 -11.75 -8.10 6.80
C ALA A 37 -11.43 -8.70 5.42
N GLY A 38 -10.40 -9.54 5.28
CA GLY A 38 -9.93 -10.10 4.02
C GLY A 38 -8.92 -9.22 3.28
N ILE A 39 -8.41 -8.17 3.92
CA ILE A 39 -7.33 -7.34 3.36
C ILE A 39 -6.01 -8.09 3.55
N SER A 40 -5.28 -8.31 2.47
CA SER A 40 -4.08 -9.13 2.46
C SER A 40 -2.77 -8.35 2.45
N ALA A 41 -2.80 -7.01 2.49
CA ALA A 41 -1.60 -6.19 2.50
C ALA A 41 -1.77 -4.96 3.41
N ILE A 42 -0.79 -4.74 4.30
CA ILE A 42 -0.72 -3.56 5.16
C ILE A 42 0.63 -2.85 4.98
N GLU A 43 0.60 -1.53 4.98
CA GLU A 43 1.74 -0.63 4.89
C GLU A 43 1.90 0.08 6.23
N ILE A 44 2.97 -0.22 6.98
CA ILE A 44 3.32 0.52 8.21
C ILE A 44 4.12 1.75 7.80
N THR A 45 3.59 2.94 8.06
CA THR A 45 4.27 4.18 7.66
C THR A 45 5.38 4.55 8.64
N PHE A 46 6.52 5.02 8.15
CA PHE A 46 7.67 5.48 8.97
C PHE A 46 7.44 6.84 9.66
N THR A 47 6.23 7.36 9.57
CA THR A 47 5.74 8.43 10.45
C THR A 47 5.32 7.91 11.83
N VAL A 48 5.24 6.58 12.00
CA VAL A 48 4.95 5.91 13.27
C VAL A 48 6.25 5.73 14.05
N ASN A 49 6.28 6.17 15.30
CA ASN A 49 7.41 5.92 16.18
C ASN A 49 7.59 4.41 16.39
N GLY A 50 8.82 3.91 16.20
CA GLY A 50 9.11 2.48 16.33
C GLY A 50 8.57 1.62 15.18
N ALA A 51 8.35 2.20 13.98
CA ALA A 51 7.84 1.46 12.82
C ALA A 51 8.62 0.18 12.50
N LEU A 52 9.96 0.18 12.67
CA LEU A 52 10.79 -1.02 12.50
C LEU A 52 10.41 -2.15 13.45
N ASP A 53 10.19 -1.82 14.73
CA ASP A 53 9.79 -2.81 15.74
C ASP A 53 8.39 -3.34 15.47
N VAL A 54 7.49 -2.49 14.98
CA VAL A 54 6.14 -2.89 14.54
C VAL A 54 6.23 -3.90 13.41
N ILE A 55 6.99 -3.58 12.35
CA ILE A 55 7.20 -4.46 11.18
C ILE A 55 7.78 -5.80 11.64
N LYS A 56 8.81 -5.77 12.49
CA LYS A 56 9.45 -6.99 13.01
C LYS A 56 8.47 -7.87 13.77
N LYS A 57 7.72 -7.31 14.71
CA LYS A 57 6.72 -8.05 15.49
C LYS A 57 5.62 -8.64 14.62
N LEU A 58 5.12 -7.86 13.65
CA LEU A 58 4.14 -8.34 12.68
C LEU A 58 4.70 -9.48 11.82
N ALA A 59 5.95 -9.37 11.35
CA ALA A 59 6.60 -10.41 10.56
C ALA A 59 6.81 -11.70 11.39
N GLU A 60 7.21 -11.59 12.65
CA GLU A 60 7.39 -12.72 13.55
C GLU A 60 6.06 -13.44 13.88
N SER A 61 4.96 -12.70 14.00
CA SER A 61 3.63 -13.27 14.26
C SER A 61 2.94 -13.84 13.02
N ASN A 62 3.31 -13.39 11.82
CA ASN A 62 2.67 -13.72 10.54
C ASN A 62 3.31 -14.96 9.86
N LYS A 63 3.55 -16.04 10.60
CA LYS A 63 4.23 -17.25 10.08
C LYS A 63 3.53 -17.89 8.87
N ASP A 64 2.21 -17.78 8.79
CA ASP A 64 1.41 -18.35 7.70
C ASP A 64 1.29 -17.41 6.49
N ASN A 65 1.99 -16.27 6.50
CA ASN A 65 1.90 -15.24 5.46
C ASN A 65 0.45 -14.84 5.10
N LYS A 66 -0.45 -14.80 6.08
CA LYS A 66 -1.85 -14.40 5.88
C LYS A 66 -1.96 -12.99 5.35
N ILE A 67 -1.12 -12.08 5.86
CA ILE A 67 -1.05 -10.69 5.43
C ILE A 67 0.36 -10.35 4.94
N LEU A 68 0.46 -9.51 3.92
CA LEU A 68 1.71 -8.92 3.48
C LEU A 68 2.03 -7.68 4.32
N ILE A 69 3.25 -7.60 4.82
CA ILE A 69 3.70 -6.49 5.64
C ILE A 69 4.64 -5.63 4.80
N GLY A 70 4.27 -4.38 4.62
CA GLY A 70 5.07 -3.39 3.90
C GLY A 70 5.50 -2.23 4.78
N ALA A 71 6.50 -1.51 4.31
CA ALA A 71 6.96 -0.27 4.90
C ALA A 71 6.63 0.91 3.98
N GLY A 72 6.00 1.95 4.54
CA GLY A 72 5.61 3.15 3.82
C GLY A 72 6.29 4.41 4.32
N THR A 73 6.24 5.45 3.49
CA THR A 73 6.93 6.72 3.73
C THR A 73 8.46 6.53 3.80
N ILE A 74 8.98 5.64 2.95
CA ILE A 74 10.41 5.36 2.85
C ILE A 74 11.05 6.39 1.90
N LEU A 75 11.96 7.21 2.43
CA LEU A 75 12.54 8.34 1.71
C LEU A 75 14.01 8.14 1.32
N ASP A 76 14.68 7.13 1.88
CA ASP A 76 16.10 6.85 1.68
C ASP A 76 16.38 5.33 1.63
N PRO A 77 17.51 4.91 1.00
CA PRO A 77 17.85 3.51 0.86
C PRO A 77 18.26 2.83 2.17
N GLU A 78 18.76 3.56 3.15
CA GLU A 78 19.15 3.06 4.46
C GLU A 78 17.90 2.60 5.22
N THR A 79 16.88 3.45 5.26
CA THR A 79 15.57 3.13 5.85
C THR A 79 14.89 1.98 5.11
N ALA A 80 14.96 1.95 3.76
CA ALA A 80 14.45 0.82 2.97
C ALA A 80 15.14 -0.49 3.38
N ARG A 81 16.46 -0.50 3.48
CA ARG A 81 17.23 -1.69 3.87
C ARG A 81 16.88 -2.14 5.29
N ALA A 82 16.76 -1.21 6.23
CA ALA A 82 16.36 -1.52 7.61
C ALA A 82 14.97 -2.16 7.67
N ALA A 83 14.00 -1.62 6.94
CA ALA A 83 12.65 -2.17 6.83
C ALA A 83 12.63 -3.59 6.25
N ILE A 84 13.43 -3.84 5.19
CA ILE A 84 13.58 -5.18 4.60
C ILE A 84 14.16 -6.17 5.62
N LEU A 85 15.17 -5.77 6.37
CA LEU A 85 15.76 -6.61 7.43
C LEU A 85 14.76 -6.89 8.58
N ALA A 86 13.86 -5.95 8.86
CA ALA A 86 12.79 -6.14 9.83
C ALA A 86 11.65 -7.05 9.31
N GLY A 87 11.65 -7.42 8.03
CA GLY A 87 10.68 -8.35 7.45
C GLY A 87 9.66 -7.70 6.50
N ALA A 88 9.87 -6.44 6.07
CA ALA A 88 9.02 -5.83 5.06
C ALA A 88 9.13 -6.57 3.71
N GLN A 89 7.98 -6.92 3.14
CA GLN A 89 7.84 -7.66 1.88
C GLN A 89 7.59 -6.73 0.69
N PHE A 90 7.22 -5.48 0.95
CA PHE A 90 7.11 -4.42 -0.05
C PHE A 90 7.43 -3.05 0.55
N ILE A 91 7.89 -2.13 -0.29
CA ILE A 91 8.30 -0.78 0.09
C ILE A 91 7.44 0.23 -0.69
N VAL A 92 6.93 1.23 0.02
CA VAL A 92 6.14 2.33 -0.56
C VAL A 92 6.76 3.68 -0.19
N SER A 93 6.82 4.58 -1.16
CA SER A 93 7.34 5.93 -0.97
C SER A 93 6.32 6.97 -1.45
N PRO A 94 6.30 8.19 -0.90
CA PRO A 94 5.43 9.25 -1.40
C PRO A 94 5.93 9.87 -2.72
N CYS A 95 7.20 9.67 -3.05
CA CYS A 95 7.86 10.17 -4.26
C CYS A 95 8.94 9.17 -4.71
N LEU A 96 9.51 9.39 -5.89
CA LEU A 96 10.62 8.60 -6.40
C LEU A 96 11.93 8.95 -5.68
N ASN A 97 12.56 7.94 -5.11
CA ASN A 97 13.99 7.92 -4.82
C ASN A 97 14.62 6.72 -5.55
N LYS A 98 15.46 6.99 -6.55
CA LYS A 98 16.06 5.94 -7.40
C LYS A 98 16.91 4.94 -6.61
N GLU A 99 17.60 5.39 -5.55
CA GLU A 99 18.42 4.50 -4.72
C GLU A 99 17.55 3.58 -3.86
N VAL A 100 16.36 4.02 -3.41
CA VAL A 100 15.37 3.13 -2.76
C VAL A 100 14.94 2.03 -3.72
N VAL A 101 14.56 2.38 -4.96
CA VAL A 101 14.14 1.40 -5.97
C VAL A 101 15.27 0.42 -6.29
N LYS A 102 16.51 0.91 -6.40
CA LYS A 102 17.71 0.10 -6.63
C LYS A 102 17.97 -0.91 -5.50
N VAL A 103 17.78 -0.49 -4.24
CA VAL A 103 17.87 -1.39 -3.07
C VAL A 103 16.77 -2.45 -3.14
N CYS A 104 15.52 -2.06 -3.40
CA CYS A 104 14.41 -3.00 -3.51
C CYS A 104 14.66 -4.04 -4.63
N ASN A 105 15.11 -3.60 -5.80
CA ASN A 105 15.43 -4.49 -6.92
C ASN A 105 16.58 -5.44 -6.59
N ARG A 106 17.61 -4.97 -5.88
CA ARG A 106 18.76 -5.81 -5.43
C ARG A 106 18.30 -6.96 -4.53
N TYR A 107 17.35 -6.69 -3.64
CA TYR A 107 16.86 -7.69 -2.67
C TYR A 107 15.55 -8.36 -3.12
N GLN A 108 15.09 -8.11 -4.36
CA GLN A 108 13.87 -8.68 -4.93
C GLN A 108 12.63 -8.40 -4.07
N ILE A 109 12.53 -7.17 -3.56
CA ILE A 109 11.40 -6.65 -2.80
C ILE A 109 10.54 -5.78 -3.71
N ALA A 110 9.21 -5.95 -3.65
CA ALA A 110 8.27 -5.13 -4.41
C ALA A 110 8.39 -3.65 -4.01
N CYS A 111 8.45 -2.74 -5.01
CA CYS A 111 8.69 -1.32 -4.79
C CYS A 111 7.61 -0.47 -5.48
N MET A 112 7.04 0.46 -4.71
CA MET A 112 5.93 1.32 -5.12
C MET A 112 6.24 2.79 -4.83
N PRO A 113 7.13 3.43 -5.61
CA PRO A 113 7.42 4.86 -5.47
C PRO A 113 6.24 5.71 -5.91
N GLY A 114 6.12 6.90 -5.33
CA GLY A 114 5.07 7.87 -5.64
C GLY A 114 5.36 8.73 -6.86
N ALA A 115 4.30 9.09 -7.57
CA ALA A 115 4.30 10.06 -8.67
C ALA A 115 2.99 10.86 -8.66
N MET A 116 3.08 12.14 -9.05
CA MET A 116 1.95 13.04 -9.21
C MET A 116 1.79 13.47 -10.67
N THR A 117 2.83 13.35 -11.48
CA THR A 117 2.86 13.73 -12.88
C THR A 117 3.22 12.56 -13.78
N VAL A 118 2.86 12.65 -15.08
CA VAL A 118 3.24 11.65 -16.09
C VAL A 118 4.76 11.51 -16.19
N LYS A 119 5.51 12.61 -16.07
CA LYS A 119 6.98 12.59 -16.08
C LYS A 119 7.53 11.74 -14.93
N GLU A 120 7.09 12.01 -13.71
CA GLU A 120 7.50 11.24 -12.54
C GLU A 120 7.11 9.76 -12.65
N ALA A 121 5.94 9.46 -13.23
CA ALA A 121 5.52 8.08 -13.47
C ALA A 121 6.45 7.36 -14.44
N VAL A 122 6.89 8.01 -15.52
CA VAL A 122 7.90 7.49 -16.45
C VAL A 122 9.21 7.23 -15.71
N GLU A 123 9.69 8.19 -14.94
CA GLU A 123 10.92 8.06 -14.15
C GLU A 123 10.85 6.90 -13.14
N CYS A 124 9.68 6.69 -12.51
CA CYS A 124 9.44 5.53 -11.65
C CYS A 124 9.58 4.20 -12.42
N MET A 125 8.95 4.10 -13.60
CA MET A 125 9.00 2.91 -14.44
C MET A 125 10.43 2.63 -14.92
N GLU A 126 11.15 3.65 -15.38
CA GLU A 126 12.55 3.54 -15.83
C GLU A 126 13.49 3.12 -14.71
N ALA A 127 13.22 3.54 -13.45
CA ALA A 127 13.97 3.08 -12.29
C ALA A 127 13.70 1.61 -11.93
N GLY A 128 12.64 1.00 -12.47
CA GLY A 128 12.25 -0.38 -12.21
C GLY A 128 11.23 -0.54 -11.08
N ALA A 129 10.32 0.45 -10.92
CA ALA A 129 9.17 0.32 -10.02
C ALA A 129 8.20 -0.76 -10.49
N ASP A 130 7.63 -1.51 -9.55
CA ASP A 130 6.66 -2.58 -9.85
C ASP A 130 5.23 -2.05 -10.01
N ILE A 131 4.86 -1.10 -9.15
CA ILE A 131 3.61 -0.36 -9.16
C ILE A 131 3.95 1.10 -8.87
N VAL A 132 3.29 2.05 -9.50
CA VAL A 132 3.47 3.48 -9.20
C VAL A 132 2.32 3.95 -8.32
N LYS A 133 2.66 4.46 -7.14
CA LYS A 133 1.71 5.11 -6.23
C LYS A 133 1.32 6.47 -6.79
N VAL A 134 0.04 6.71 -7.01
CA VAL A 134 -0.47 8.05 -7.34
C VAL A 134 -0.76 8.79 -6.05
N PHE A 135 0.03 9.83 -5.75
CA PHE A 135 -0.05 10.54 -4.47
C PHE A 135 0.30 12.03 -4.62
N PRO A 136 -0.49 12.94 -3.99
CA PRO A 136 -1.72 12.68 -3.26
C PRO A 136 -2.94 12.54 -4.19
N GLY A 137 -3.67 11.43 -4.07
CA GLY A 137 -4.78 11.09 -4.97
C GLY A 137 -5.97 12.05 -4.87
N GLU A 138 -6.22 12.61 -3.68
CA GLU A 138 -7.33 13.54 -3.42
C GLU A 138 -7.30 14.83 -4.26
N LEU A 139 -6.14 15.21 -4.79
CA LEU A 139 -6.03 16.42 -5.61
C LEU A 139 -6.67 16.27 -7.00
N PHE A 140 -6.72 15.04 -7.52
CA PHE A 140 -7.14 14.78 -8.90
C PHE A 140 -8.35 13.86 -9.04
N GLY A 141 -8.61 13.03 -8.04
CA GLY A 141 -9.64 12.02 -8.12
C GLY A 141 -9.35 10.92 -9.15
N PRO A 142 -10.30 9.99 -9.39
CA PRO A 142 -10.12 8.82 -10.25
C PRO A 142 -9.76 9.12 -11.71
N ALA A 143 -10.09 10.31 -12.22
CA ALA A 143 -9.81 10.72 -13.59
C ALA A 143 -8.31 10.72 -13.93
N ILE A 144 -7.43 10.95 -12.93
CA ILE A 144 -5.98 10.96 -13.13
C ILE A 144 -5.46 9.61 -13.62
N ILE A 145 -6.08 8.50 -13.24
CA ILE A 145 -5.67 7.15 -13.64
C ILE A 145 -5.81 6.98 -15.14
N LYS A 146 -6.94 7.42 -15.72
CA LYS A 146 -7.17 7.39 -17.17
C LYS A 146 -6.19 8.31 -17.90
N ALA A 147 -5.92 9.50 -17.32
CA ALA A 147 -4.97 10.45 -17.89
C ALA A 147 -3.54 9.87 -17.95
N PHE A 148 -3.10 9.12 -16.93
CA PHE A 148 -1.81 8.44 -16.95
C PHE A 148 -1.80 7.27 -17.94
N LYS A 149 -2.86 6.48 -17.97
CA LYS A 149 -2.95 5.29 -18.84
C LYS A 149 -3.10 5.64 -20.32
N GLY A 150 -3.49 6.86 -20.67
CA GLY A 150 -3.51 7.32 -22.05
C GLY A 150 -2.14 7.15 -22.73
N PRO A 151 -1.08 7.85 -22.29
CA PRO A 151 0.27 7.70 -22.81
C PRO A 151 1.01 6.45 -22.30
N LEU A 152 0.59 5.84 -21.18
CA LEU A 152 1.29 4.75 -20.51
C LEU A 152 0.32 3.58 -20.22
N PRO A 153 -0.24 2.88 -21.24
CA PRO A 153 -1.27 1.85 -21.02
C PRO A 153 -0.77 0.66 -20.19
N GLN A 154 0.53 0.39 -20.18
CA GLN A 154 1.18 -0.69 -19.44
C GLN A 154 1.39 -0.40 -17.95
N ILE A 155 1.25 0.87 -17.51
CA ILE A 155 1.55 1.26 -16.13
C ILE A 155 0.59 0.62 -15.12
N LYS A 156 1.14 0.13 -14.01
CA LYS A 156 0.36 -0.31 -12.85
C LYS A 156 0.29 0.83 -11.84
N LEU A 157 -0.91 1.26 -11.50
CA LEU A 157 -1.15 2.42 -10.63
C LEU A 157 -1.90 2.02 -9.35
N MET A 158 -1.49 2.62 -8.23
CA MET A 158 -2.14 2.49 -6.93
C MET A 158 -2.36 3.88 -6.32
N PRO A 159 -3.55 4.47 -6.46
CA PRO A 159 -3.87 5.74 -5.82
C PRO A 159 -3.88 5.61 -4.30
N THR A 160 -3.38 6.63 -3.63
CA THR A 160 -3.38 6.77 -2.17
C THR A 160 -3.65 8.22 -1.82
N GLY A 161 -4.44 8.45 -0.76
CA GLY A 161 -4.95 9.77 -0.39
C GLY A 161 -6.36 10.00 -0.95
N GLY A 162 -7.30 10.35 -0.08
CA GLY A 162 -8.70 10.61 -0.44
C GLY A 162 -9.52 9.38 -0.87
N VAL A 163 -8.94 8.18 -0.86
CA VAL A 163 -9.68 6.95 -1.17
C VAL A 163 -10.65 6.63 -0.04
N ASN A 164 -11.92 6.43 -0.39
CA ASN A 164 -13.01 6.10 0.54
C ASN A 164 -13.99 5.09 -0.10
N LEU A 165 -15.01 4.66 0.65
CA LEU A 165 -15.99 3.68 0.16
C LEU A 165 -16.84 4.20 -1.02
N GLU A 166 -16.98 5.50 -1.17
CA GLU A 166 -17.78 6.11 -2.23
C GLU A 166 -17.05 6.05 -3.56
N ASN A 167 -15.72 6.28 -3.55
CA ASN A 167 -14.91 6.40 -4.75
C ASN A 167 -14.01 5.18 -5.07
N ALA A 168 -13.89 4.21 -4.15
CA ALA A 168 -12.99 3.06 -4.34
C ALA A 168 -13.27 2.30 -5.65
N ALA A 169 -14.55 2.06 -5.98
CA ALA A 169 -14.95 1.40 -7.21
C ALA A 169 -14.56 2.21 -8.46
N GLU A 170 -14.64 3.54 -8.40
CA GLU A 170 -14.27 4.41 -9.52
C GLU A 170 -12.77 4.38 -9.80
N TRP A 171 -11.93 4.35 -8.75
CA TRP A 171 -10.48 4.18 -8.90
C TRP A 171 -10.12 2.88 -9.61
N ILE A 172 -10.76 1.77 -9.25
CA ILE A 172 -10.53 0.46 -9.88
C ILE A 172 -11.04 0.46 -11.33
N LYS A 173 -12.26 0.96 -11.59
CA LYS A 173 -12.83 1.07 -12.95
C LYS A 173 -12.00 1.98 -13.86
N ALA A 174 -11.33 2.98 -13.29
CA ALA A 174 -10.39 3.84 -14.04
C ALA A 174 -9.11 3.10 -14.46
N GLY A 175 -8.82 1.92 -13.89
CA GLY A 175 -7.71 1.05 -14.26
C GLY A 175 -6.59 0.94 -13.22
N SER A 176 -6.85 1.32 -11.96
CA SER A 176 -5.93 1.06 -10.85
C SER A 176 -5.87 -0.44 -10.53
N VAL A 177 -4.67 -0.94 -10.23
CA VAL A 177 -4.49 -2.36 -9.84
C VAL A 177 -4.85 -2.60 -8.38
N ALA A 178 -4.71 -1.58 -7.54
CA ALA A 178 -5.10 -1.57 -6.12
C ALA A 178 -5.36 -0.13 -5.68
N VAL A 179 -5.89 0.05 -4.48
CA VAL A 179 -6.05 1.34 -3.80
C VAL A 179 -5.38 1.29 -2.43
N GLY A 180 -4.68 2.38 -2.05
CA GLY A 180 -4.12 2.56 -0.71
C GLY A 180 -5.10 3.34 0.17
N VAL A 181 -5.56 2.72 1.27
CA VAL A 181 -6.58 3.31 2.15
C VAL A 181 -6.03 3.53 3.54
N GLY A 182 -5.97 4.79 3.97
CA GLY A 182 -5.49 5.19 5.30
C GLY A 182 -6.64 5.44 6.29
N GLY A 183 -6.79 6.69 6.72
CA GLY A 183 -7.73 7.08 7.78
C GLY A 183 -9.17 6.63 7.55
N ASN A 184 -9.65 6.61 6.31
CA ASN A 184 -11.00 6.13 5.99
C ASN A 184 -11.23 4.64 6.31
N LEU A 185 -10.16 3.86 6.50
CA LEU A 185 -10.22 2.48 6.95
C LEU A 185 -9.91 2.36 8.45
N THR A 186 -8.88 3.07 8.92
CA THR A 186 -8.28 2.79 10.23
C THR A 186 -8.67 3.78 11.34
N ALA A 187 -9.56 4.75 11.06
CA ALA A 187 -9.94 5.80 12.02
C ALA A 187 -10.50 5.26 13.34
N GLY A 188 -11.21 4.13 13.31
CA GLY A 188 -11.76 3.48 14.51
C GLY A 188 -10.70 3.11 15.55
N ALA A 189 -9.48 2.80 15.12
CA ALA A 189 -8.39 2.44 16.03
C ALA A 189 -8.06 3.51 17.06
N LYS A 190 -8.22 4.81 16.71
CA LYS A 190 -8.01 5.93 17.64
C LYS A 190 -8.97 5.91 18.83
N LYS A 191 -10.10 5.26 18.69
CA LYS A 191 -11.15 5.11 19.72
C LYS A 191 -11.21 3.69 20.28
N GLY A 192 -10.30 2.80 19.87
CA GLY A 192 -10.32 1.38 20.23
C GLY A 192 -11.40 0.57 19.51
N ASP A 193 -12.06 1.14 18.51
CA ASP A 193 -13.11 0.49 17.71
C ASP A 193 -12.48 -0.26 16.52
N TYR A 194 -11.97 -1.46 16.77
CA TYR A 194 -11.36 -2.32 15.76
C TYR A 194 -12.39 -3.06 14.91
N GLU A 195 -13.61 -3.25 15.43
CA GLU A 195 -14.71 -3.89 14.70
C GLU A 195 -15.17 -3.04 13.51
N SER A 196 -15.14 -1.71 13.65
CA SER A 196 -15.37 -0.80 12.52
C SER A 196 -14.38 -1.00 11.38
N ILE A 197 -13.10 -1.30 11.69
CA ILE A 197 -12.08 -1.58 10.68
C ILE A 197 -12.42 -2.85 9.91
N VAL A 198 -12.87 -3.89 10.59
CA VAL A 198 -13.32 -5.14 9.94
C VAL A 198 -14.51 -4.87 9.02
N THR A 199 -15.50 -4.17 9.51
CA THR A 199 -16.72 -3.84 8.74
C THR A 199 -16.40 -3.00 7.50
N ILE A 200 -15.64 -1.92 7.66
CA ILE A 200 -15.25 -1.04 6.57
C ILE A 200 -14.33 -1.76 5.59
N GLY A 201 -13.40 -2.58 6.09
CA GLY A 201 -12.50 -3.37 5.27
C GLY A 201 -13.24 -4.36 4.36
N LYS A 202 -14.24 -5.08 4.89
CA LYS A 202 -15.12 -5.96 4.09
C LYS A 202 -15.84 -5.20 2.99
N GLN A 203 -16.33 -3.98 3.29
CA GLN A 203 -16.97 -3.13 2.29
C GLN A 203 -15.99 -2.69 1.18
N PHE A 204 -14.74 -2.34 1.51
CA PHE A 204 -13.73 -2.03 0.50
C PHE A 204 -13.46 -3.23 -0.42
N ILE A 205 -13.27 -4.42 0.14
CA ILE A 205 -13.05 -5.66 -0.64
C ILE A 205 -14.21 -5.93 -1.57
N GLU A 206 -15.45 -5.79 -1.09
CA GLU A 206 -16.65 -5.99 -1.92
C GLU A 206 -16.74 -4.96 -3.05
N LYS A 207 -16.50 -3.68 -2.77
CA LYS A 207 -16.48 -2.61 -3.78
C LYS A 207 -15.43 -2.87 -4.88
N VAL A 208 -14.23 -3.34 -4.49
CA VAL A 208 -13.18 -3.69 -5.43
C VAL A 208 -13.59 -4.88 -6.30
N LYS A 209 -14.18 -5.94 -5.72
CA LYS A 209 -14.67 -7.10 -6.47
C LYS A 209 -15.75 -6.70 -7.49
N GLN A 210 -16.74 -5.95 -7.07
CA GLN A 210 -17.81 -5.46 -7.95
C GLN A 210 -17.29 -4.56 -9.07
N ALA A 211 -16.25 -3.77 -8.82
CA ALA A 211 -15.67 -2.89 -9.83
C ALA A 211 -14.88 -3.65 -10.91
N ARG A 212 -14.46 -4.90 -10.63
CA ARG A 212 -13.70 -5.77 -11.55
C ARG A 212 -14.57 -6.74 -12.33
N ALA A 213 -15.79 -7.01 -11.85
CA ALA A 213 -16.79 -7.85 -12.53
C ALA A 213 -17.33 -7.15 -13.78
#